data_d2aa52a06280bff8e05fc2c9b037d74c
#
_entry.id   d2aa52a06280bff8e05fc2c9b037d74c
#
_cell.length_a   1.000
_cell.length_b   1.000
_cell.length_c   1.000
_cell.angle_alpha   90.00
_cell.angle_beta   90.00
_cell.angle_gamma   90.00
#
_symmetry.space_group_name_H-M   'P 1'
#
loop_
_entity.id
_entity.type
_entity.pdbx_description
1 polymer ?
#
loop_
_entity_poly.entity_id
_entity_poly.type
_entity_poly.pdbx_seq_one_letter_code
_entity_poly.pdbx_strand_id
1 'polypeptide(L)'
;MFNKAELQIYLDKWQNILRLRDWDIKLELVTKEWRKSGDVKIDQANKAAILLINDCNPKHTNVESLIIHELLHIKLYGMDQMIETLLHCVYGDDENDVKFSFAYAQFMELLEVTTEDLAKGYTELGCDDKSISFGRIQQEADKEWGKYEK
;
A
#
# COMPACT_ATOMS: atom_id res chain seq x y z
N MET A 1 13.68 13.59 -3.07
CA MET A 1 13.57 12.94 -4.40
C MET A 1 14.21 11.57 -4.34
N PHE A 2 13.50 10.55 -4.78
CA PHE A 2 14.01 9.18 -4.75
C PHE A 2 14.86 8.88 -5.98
N ASN A 3 15.84 8.01 -5.82
CA ASN A 3 16.60 7.46 -6.94
C ASN A 3 15.84 6.26 -7.51
N LYS A 4 15.34 6.39 -8.74
CA LYS A 4 14.54 5.33 -9.38
C LYS A 4 15.30 4.02 -9.53
N ALA A 5 16.61 4.07 -9.77
CA ALA A 5 17.44 2.86 -9.86
C ALA A 5 17.51 2.10 -8.52
N GLU A 6 17.60 2.83 -7.41
CA GLU A 6 17.57 2.24 -6.06
C GLU A 6 16.21 1.61 -5.77
N LEU A 7 15.11 2.30 -6.11
CA LEU A 7 13.77 1.75 -5.93
C LEU A 7 13.54 0.49 -6.77
N GLN A 8 14.13 0.43 -7.98
CA GLN A 8 14.05 -0.75 -8.82
C GLN A 8 14.79 -1.94 -8.19
N ILE A 9 15.90 -1.70 -7.50
CA ILE A 9 16.62 -2.74 -6.74
C ILE A 9 15.75 -3.29 -5.61
N TYR A 10 15.08 -2.43 -4.88
CA TYR A 10 14.13 -2.84 -3.84
C TYR A 10 12.96 -3.64 -4.41
N LEU A 11 12.39 -3.16 -5.50
CA LEU A 11 11.31 -3.86 -6.19
C LEU A 11 11.73 -5.27 -6.62
N ASP A 12 12.88 -5.41 -7.28
CA ASP A 12 13.40 -6.69 -7.75
C ASP A 12 13.65 -7.65 -6.60
N LYS A 13 14.25 -7.17 -5.52
CA LYS A 13 14.50 -7.94 -4.29
C LYS A 13 13.20 -8.49 -3.70
N TRP A 14 12.22 -7.63 -3.47
CA TRP A 14 10.99 -8.01 -2.79
C TRP A 14 10.02 -8.75 -3.70
N GLN A 15 10.00 -8.46 -4.99
CA GLN A 15 9.29 -9.26 -5.98
C GLN A 15 9.75 -10.71 -5.94
N ASN A 16 11.06 -10.91 -5.75
CA ASN A 16 11.66 -12.23 -5.61
C ASN A 16 11.29 -12.91 -4.28
N ILE A 17 11.46 -12.21 -3.15
CA ILE A 17 11.17 -12.76 -1.80
C ILE A 17 9.69 -13.09 -1.65
N LEU A 18 8.79 -12.23 -2.11
CA LEU A 18 7.35 -12.42 -2.03
C LEU A 18 6.79 -13.36 -3.11
N ARG A 19 7.67 -13.96 -3.93
CA ARG A 19 7.29 -14.92 -4.97
C ARG A 19 6.33 -14.33 -6.00
N LEU A 20 6.63 -13.14 -6.47
CA LEU A 20 5.89 -12.43 -7.51
C LEU A 20 6.69 -12.35 -8.83
N ARG A 21 7.62 -13.27 -9.07
CA ARG A 21 8.50 -13.28 -10.25
C ARG A 21 7.75 -13.44 -11.57
N ASP A 22 6.59 -14.06 -11.52
CA ASP A 22 5.71 -14.27 -12.66
C ASP A 22 4.83 -13.04 -12.98
N TRP A 23 5.02 -11.95 -12.24
CA TRP A 23 4.37 -10.68 -12.48
C TRP A 23 5.27 -9.71 -13.21
N ASP A 24 4.73 -9.01 -14.21
CA ASP A 24 5.37 -7.88 -14.85
C ASP A 24 5.00 -6.60 -14.10
N ILE A 25 5.94 -6.02 -13.37
CA ILE A 25 5.70 -4.85 -12.51
C ILE A 25 6.52 -3.67 -13.01
N LYS A 26 5.82 -2.61 -13.39
CA LYS A 26 6.40 -1.34 -13.81
C LYS A 26 6.41 -0.37 -12.63
N LEU A 27 7.56 0.25 -12.37
CA LEU A 27 7.71 1.31 -11.38
C LEU A 27 7.52 2.69 -12.02
N GLU A 28 6.61 3.48 -11.48
CA GLU A 28 6.42 4.88 -11.87
C GLU A 28 6.52 5.81 -10.65
N LEU A 29 7.20 6.94 -10.81
CA LEU A 29 7.30 7.98 -9.80
C LEU A 29 6.24 9.05 -10.05
N VAL A 30 5.48 9.39 -9.02
CA VAL A 30 4.50 10.47 -9.05
C VAL A 30 5.20 11.76 -8.64
N THR A 31 5.38 12.67 -9.56
CA THR A 31 6.13 13.93 -9.38
C THR A 31 5.26 15.15 -9.10
N LYS A 32 3.97 14.93 -8.95
CA LYS A 32 2.98 15.94 -8.56
C LYS A 32 2.50 15.69 -7.14
N GLU A 33 1.99 16.72 -6.50
CA GLU A 33 1.38 16.59 -5.18
C GLU A 33 0.26 15.53 -5.20
N TRP A 34 0.31 14.62 -4.24
CA TRP A 34 -0.59 13.47 -4.18
C TRP A 34 -0.89 13.10 -2.73
N ARG A 35 -2.12 12.67 -2.48
CA ARG A 35 -2.61 12.34 -1.14
C ARG A 35 -2.06 11.03 -0.58
N LYS A 36 -1.55 10.15 -1.43
CA LYS A 36 -1.01 8.83 -1.05
C LYS A 36 0.52 8.85 -1.09
N SER A 37 1.15 7.96 -0.32
CA SER A 37 2.59 7.69 -0.44
C SER A 37 2.90 6.72 -1.56
N GLY A 38 2.04 5.76 -1.80
CA GLY A 38 2.14 4.78 -2.87
C GLY A 38 0.78 4.20 -3.22
N ASP A 39 0.73 3.50 -4.33
CA ASP A 39 -0.42 2.73 -4.77
C ASP A 39 0.04 1.70 -5.80
N VAL A 40 -0.78 0.70 -6.06
CA VAL A 40 -0.53 -0.28 -7.10
C VAL A 40 -1.80 -0.50 -7.92
N LYS A 41 -1.66 -0.48 -9.25
CA LYS A 41 -2.73 -0.83 -10.18
C LYS A 41 -2.46 -2.23 -10.72
N ILE A 42 -3.44 -3.10 -10.65
CA ILE A 42 -3.26 -4.54 -10.82
C ILE A 42 -4.17 -5.05 -11.94
N ASP A 43 -3.57 -5.77 -12.89
CA ASP A 43 -4.27 -6.59 -13.88
C ASP A 43 -3.94 -8.06 -13.60
N GLN A 44 -4.81 -8.72 -12.86
CA GLN A 44 -4.58 -10.11 -12.44
C GLN A 44 -4.60 -11.08 -13.61
N ALA A 45 -5.44 -10.85 -14.60
CA ALA A 45 -5.56 -11.74 -15.75
C ALA A 45 -4.26 -11.82 -16.56
N ASN A 46 -3.55 -10.69 -16.70
CA ASN A 46 -2.27 -10.62 -17.40
C ASN A 46 -1.05 -10.67 -16.47
N LYS A 47 -1.26 -10.79 -15.17
CA LYS A 47 -0.20 -10.72 -14.15
C LYS A 47 0.72 -9.52 -14.36
N ALA A 48 0.10 -8.36 -14.56
CA ALA A 48 0.78 -7.09 -14.74
C ALA A 48 0.34 -6.09 -13.67
N ALA A 49 1.25 -5.24 -13.23
CA ALA A 49 0.95 -4.20 -12.27
C ALA A 49 1.79 -2.96 -12.51
N ILE A 50 1.26 -1.81 -12.10
CA ILE A 50 2.00 -0.56 -12.07
C ILE A 50 2.10 -0.12 -10.62
N LEU A 51 3.32 -0.04 -10.11
CA LEU A 51 3.64 0.43 -8.78
C LEU A 51 3.91 1.94 -8.85
N LEU A 52 3.08 2.73 -8.16
CA LEU A 52 3.19 4.17 -8.07
C LEU A 52 3.82 4.56 -6.74
N ILE A 53 4.88 5.35 -6.78
CA ILE A 53 5.55 5.89 -5.59
C ILE A 53 5.52 7.41 -5.64
N ASN A 54 5.05 8.04 -4.57
CA ASN A 54 5.02 9.48 -4.45
C ASN A 54 6.43 10.02 -4.22
N ASP A 55 6.94 10.76 -5.19
CA ASP A 55 8.26 11.40 -5.15
C ASP A 55 8.19 12.92 -4.90
N CYS A 56 7.00 13.45 -4.72
CA CYS A 56 6.77 14.89 -4.50
C CYS A 56 6.61 15.21 -3.00
N ASN A 57 5.62 14.60 -2.36
CA ASN A 57 5.27 14.85 -0.96
C ASN A 57 4.96 13.55 -0.20
N PRO A 58 5.89 12.57 -0.19
CA PRO A 58 5.62 11.27 0.43
C PRO A 58 5.39 11.43 1.94
N LYS A 59 4.38 10.74 2.45
CA LYS A 59 4.07 10.68 3.88
C LYS A 59 4.80 9.52 4.58
N HIS A 60 5.21 8.53 3.81
CA HIS A 60 5.97 7.38 4.28
C HIS A 60 7.43 7.55 3.88
N THR A 61 8.32 7.63 4.86
CA THR A 61 9.74 7.91 4.64
C THR A 61 10.57 6.67 4.34
N ASN A 62 10.15 5.49 4.81
CA ASN A 62 10.80 4.23 4.51
C ASN A 62 10.23 3.64 3.21
N VAL A 63 10.84 4.01 2.10
CA VAL A 63 10.34 3.65 0.77
C VAL A 63 10.42 2.15 0.49
N GLU A 64 11.41 1.45 1.04
CA GLU A 64 11.50 -0.02 0.88
C GLU A 64 10.31 -0.70 1.55
N SER A 65 9.96 -0.29 2.77
CA SER A 65 8.77 -0.77 3.47
C SER A 65 7.48 -0.46 2.71
N LEU A 66 7.39 0.71 2.09
CA LEU A 66 6.25 1.07 1.25
C LEU A 66 6.12 0.15 0.03
N ILE A 67 7.23 -0.16 -0.63
CA ILE A 67 7.24 -1.11 -1.75
C ILE A 67 6.74 -2.48 -1.32
N ILE A 68 7.17 -2.97 -0.17
CA ILE A 68 6.68 -4.24 0.40
C ILE A 68 5.16 -4.19 0.59
N HIS A 69 4.65 -3.12 1.18
CA HIS A 69 3.22 -2.92 1.40
C HIS A 69 2.43 -3.03 0.09
N GLU A 70 2.85 -2.32 -0.94
CA GLU A 70 2.17 -2.33 -2.24
C GLU A 70 2.27 -3.70 -2.95
N LEU A 71 3.40 -4.37 -2.85
CA LEU A 71 3.56 -5.73 -3.39
C LEU A 71 2.68 -6.76 -2.68
N LEU A 72 2.44 -6.60 -1.38
CA LEU A 72 1.53 -7.46 -0.63
C LEU A 72 0.08 -7.29 -1.12
N HIS A 73 -0.33 -6.12 -1.57
CA HIS A 73 -1.63 -5.95 -2.22
C HIS A 73 -1.76 -6.81 -3.49
N ILE A 74 -0.70 -6.95 -4.27
CA ILE A 74 -0.68 -7.87 -5.42
C ILE A 74 -0.86 -9.31 -4.95
N LYS A 75 -0.16 -9.70 -3.88
CA LYS A 75 -0.23 -11.04 -3.31
C LYS A 75 -1.62 -11.41 -2.80
N LEU A 76 -2.32 -10.45 -2.23
CA LEU A 76 -3.65 -10.62 -1.63
C LEU A 76 -4.80 -10.33 -2.61
N TYR A 77 -4.49 -9.85 -3.82
CA TYR A 77 -5.48 -9.32 -4.75
C TYR A 77 -6.57 -10.32 -5.12
N GLY A 78 -6.22 -11.58 -5.32
CA GLY A 78 -7.20 -12.62 -5.63
C GLY A 78 -8.25 -12.79 -4.54
N MET A 79 -7.84 -12.79 -3.27
CA MET A 79 -8.77 -12.85 -2.13
C MET A 79 -9.57 -11.56 -1.98
N ASP A 80 -8.93 -10.40 -2.16
CA ASP A 80 -9.58 -9.08 -2.15
C ASP A 80 -10.73 -9.03 -3.17
N GLN A 81 -10.48 -9.40 -4.41
CA GLN A 81 -11.49 -9.39 -5.47
C GLN A 81 -12.58 -10.43 -5.25
N MET A 82 -12.25 -11.59 -4.68
CA MET A 82 -13.25 -12.59 -4.32
C MET A 82 -14.19 -12.05 -3.23
N ILE A 83 -13.69 -11.39 -2.21
CA ILE A 83 -14.50 -10.81 -1.16
C ILE A 83 -15.40 -9.71 -1.71
N GLU A 84 -14.89 -8.82 -2.55
CA GLU A 84 -15.69 -7.77 -3.20
C GLU A 84 -16.85 -8.37 -4.01
N THR A 85 -16.56 -9.38 -4.82
CA THR A 85 -17.56 -10.11 -5.58
C THR A 85 -18.60 -10.78 -4.68
N LEU A 86 -18.17 -11.37 -3.57
CA LEU A 86 -19.05 -11.97 -2.58
C LEU A 86 -19.99 -10.93 -1.96
N LEU A 87 -19.49 -9.75 -1.61
CA LEU A 87 -20.30 -8.68 -1.05
C LEU A 87 -21.36 -8.19 -2.03
N HIS A 88 -21.02 -8.06 -3.32
CA HIS A 88 -22.01 -7.74 -4.35
C HIS A 88 -23.06 -8.85 -4.50
N CYS A 89 -22.65 -10.11 -4.41
CA CYS A 89 -23.57 -11.26 -4.47
C CYS A 89 -24.56 -11.27 -3.30
N VAL A 90 -24.10 -10.94 -2.09
CA VAL A 90 -24.92 -10.98 -0.86
C VAL A 90 -25.80 -9.75 -0.72
N TYR A 91 -25.29 -8.57 -1.03
CA TYR A 91 -25.93 -7.26 -0.75
C TYR A 91 -26.42 -6.55 -2.02
N GLY A 92 -26.11 -7.05 -3.21
CA GLY A 92 -26.46 -6.43 -4.49
C GLY A 92 -25.39 -5.49 -5.02
N ASP A 93 -25.66 -4.89 -6.19
CA ASP A 93 -24.68 -4.09 -6.92
C ASP A 93 -24.74 -2.58 -6.60
N ASP A 94 -25.67 -2.17 -5.76
CA ASP A 94 -25.76 -0.78 -5.29
C ASP A 94 -24.70 -0.53 -4.18
N GLU A 95 -23.62 0.12 -4.56
CA GLU A 95 -22.53 0.47 -3.63
C GLU A 95 -22.91 1.52 -2.58
N ASN A 96 -24.07 2.20 -2.75
CA ASN A 96 -24.65 3.10 -1.76
C ASN A 96 -25.58 2.40 -0.76
N ASP A 97 -25.87 1.12 -0.96
CA ASP A 97 -26.59 0.31 0.01
C ASP A 97 -25.84 0.29 1.35
N VAL A 98 -26.56 0.52 2.44
CA VAL A 98 -25.94 0.68 3.78
C VAL A 98 -25.21 -0.60 4.22
N LYS A 99 -25.77 -1.77 3.93
CA LYS A 99 -25.18 -3.07 4.31
C LYS A 99 -23.93 -3.35 3.51
N PHE A 100 -23.98 -3.10 2.19
CA PHE A 100 -22.81 -3.22 1.33
C PHE A 100 -21.70 -2.29 1.78
N SER A 101 -21.99 -1.00 1.93
CA SER A 101 -21.01 0.02 2.34
C SER A 101 -20.35 -0.31 3.68
N PHE A 102 -21.13 -0.76 4.66
CA PHE A 102 -20.59 -1.14 5.97
C PHE A 102 -19.66 -2.35 5.85
N ALA A 103 -20.10 -3.42 5.20
CA ALA A 103 -19.29 -4.64 5.05
C ALA A 103 -18.02 -4.39 4.26
N TYR A 104 -18.11 -3.62 3.17
CA TYR A 104 -16.95 -3.26 2.34
C TYR A 104 -15.94 -2.41 3.12
N ALA A 105 -16.39 -1.40 3.85
CA ALA A 105 -15.53 -0.57 4.68
C ALA A 105 -14.80 -1.38 5.76
N GLN A 106 -15.48 -2.31 6.41
CA GLN A 106 -14.86 -3.21 7.40
C GLN A 106 -13.80 -4.10 6.77
N PHE A 107 -14.08 -4.66 5.61
CA PHE A 107 -13.13 -5.49 4.88
C PHE A 107 -11.89 -4.70 4.46
N MET A 108 -12.07 -3.51 3.87
CA MET A 108 -10.96 -2.66 3.42
C MET A 108 -10.08 -2.20 4.59
N GLU A 109 -10.68 -1.88 5.74
CA GLU A 109 -9.92 -1.53 6.94
C GLU A 109 -9.06 -2.71 7.42
N LEU A 110 -9.63 -3.91 7.51
CA LEU A 110 -8.89 -5.11 7.91
C LEU A 110 -7.80 -5.49 6.89
N LEU A 111 -8.08 -5.32 5.61
CA LEU A 111 -7.10 -5.56 4.56
C LEU A 111 -5.88 -4.63 4.73
N GLU A 112 -6.11 -3.33 4.94
CA GLU A 112 -5.03 -2.36 5.13
C GLU A 112 -4.23 -2.63 6.41
N VAL A 113 -4.90 -2.90 7.54
CA VAL A 113 -4.24 -3.25 8.80
C VAL A 113 -3.37 -4.49 8.65
N THR A 114 -3.90 -5.54 8.03
CA THR A 114 -3.19 -6.80 7.82
C THR A 114 -2.00 -6.61 6.88
N THR A 115 -2.19 -5.88 5.79
CA THR A 115 -1.13 -5.58 4.83
C THR A 115 0.01 -4.80 5.48
N GLU A 116 -0.31 -3.78 6.27
CA GLU A 116 0.68 -2.98 6.99
C GLU A 116 1.44 -3.80 8.05
N ASP A 117 0.76 -4.64 8.80
CA ASP A 117 1.40 -5.53 9.78
C ASP A 117 2.37 -6.50 9.11
N LEU A 118 1.97 -7.09 8.00
CA LEU A 118 2.85 -7.97 7.21
C LEU A 118 4.05 -7.20 6.66
N ALA A 119 3.84 -5.99 6.14
CA ALA A 119 4.92 -5.14 5.63
C ALA A 119 5.93 -4.79 6.73
N LYS A 120 5.48 -4.46 7.93
CA LYS A 120 6.35 -4.23 9.10
C LYS A 120 7.16 -5.47 9.47
N GLY A 121 6.54 -6.63 9.44
CA GLY A 121 7.21 -7.91 9.69
C GLY A 121 8.33 -8.19 8.68
N TYR A 122 8.05 -8.02 7.40
CA TYR A 122 9.06 -8.18 6.35
C TYR A 122 10.15 -7.11 6.42
N THR A 123 9.80 -5.87 6.76
CA THR A 123 10.76 -4.78 6.97
C THR A 123 11.76 -5.14 8.07
N GLU A 124 11.28 -5.67 9.19
CA GLU A 124 12.15 -6.13 10.29
C GLU A 124 13.08 -7.26 9.87
N LEU A 125 12.60 -8.18 9.01
CA LEU A 125 13.38 -9.33 8.57
C LEU A 125 14.39 -9.01 7.47
N GLY A 126 14.11 -8.07 6.58
CA GLY A 126 14.87 -7.95 5.33
C GLY A 126 15.30 -6.54 4.90
N CYS A 127 14.92 -5.48 5.60
CA CYS A 127 15.35 -4.13 5.27
C CYS A 127 16.50 -3.67 6.14
N ASP A 128 17.40 -2.85 5.58
CA ASP A 128 18.45 -2.18 6.36
C ASP A 128 17.83 -1.04 7.19
N ASP A 129 16.97 -0.23 6.59
CA ASP A 129 16.17 0.78 7.29
C ASP A 129 14.91 0.13 7.85
N LYS A 130 14.84 0.03 9.17
CA LYS A 130 13.71 -0.53 9.91
C LYS A 130 12.82 0.53 10.54
N SER A 131 12.96 1.78 10.11
CA SER A 131 12.17 2.89 10.63
C SER A 131 10.68 2.70 10.32
N ILE A 132 9.85 3.09 11.29
CA ILE A 132 8.40 3.02 11.22
C ILE A 132 7.86 4.43 10.98
N SER A 133 6.93 4.57 10.06
CA SER A 133 6.23 5.83 9.84
C SER A 133 5.06 5.95 10.83
N PHE A 134 5.01 7.06 11.55
CA PHE A 134 3.87 7.40 12.41
C PHE A 134 2.79 8.23 11.70
N GLY A 135 3.05 8.67 10.47
CA GLY A 135 2.06 9.29 9.58
C GLY A 135 1.16 10.33 10.25
N ARG A 136 -0.16 10.09 10.19
CA ARG A 136 -1.17 11.00 10.77
C ARG A 136 -1.06 11.16 12.28
N ILE A 137 -0.67 10.12 12.98
CA ILE A 137 -0.56 10.13 14.46
C ILE A 137 0.50 11.13 14.91
N GLN A 138 1.61 11.24 14.18
CA GLN A 138 2.63 12.24 14.49
C GLN A 138 2.08 13.66 14.35
N GLN A 139 1.28 13.91 13.31
CA GLN A 139 0.66 15.22 13.14
C GLN A 139 -0.33 15.56 14.26
N GLU A 140 -1.11 14.58 14.71
CA GLU A 140 -2.03 14.73 15.83
C GLU A 140 -1.28 15.00 17.13
N ALA A 141 -0.22 14.23 17.39
CA ALA A 141 0.64 14.45 18.57
C ALA A 141 1.30 15.83 18.57
N ASP A 142 1.80 16.26 17.41
CA ASP A 142 2.45 17.58 17.27
C ASP A 142 1.44 18.72 17.51
N LYS A 143 0.20 18.56 17.10
CA LYS A 143 -0.88 19.54 17.37
C LYS A 143 -1.28 19.58 18.83
N GLU A 144 -1.32 18.43 19.51
CA GLU A 144 -1.76 18.32 20.90
C GLU A 144 -0.93 19.17 21.86
N TRP A 145 0.37 19.24 21.64
CA TRP A 145 1.26 20.04 22.50
C TRP A 145 1.75 21.36 21.86
N GLY A 146 1.10 21.77 20.75
CA GLY A 146 1.36 23.08 20.12
C GLY A 146 2.76 23.23 19.52
N LYS A 147 3.36 22.16 19.00
CA LYS A 147 4.74 22.16 18.47
C LYS A 147 5.03 23.25 17.44
N TYR A 148 4.00 23.65 16.68
CA TYR A 148 4.09 24.64 15.61
C TYR A 148 3.47 25.99 15.99
N GLU A 149 2.91 26.12 17.19
CA GLU A 149 2.43 27.38 17.72
C GLU A 149 3.60 28.15 18.32
N LYS A 150 3.85 29.35 17.79
CA LYS A 150 4.83 30.31 18.32
C LYS A 150 4.16 31.38 19.15
#